data_813249747414ac9a946cefc1c0af21a1
#
_entry.id   813249747414ac9a946cefc1c0af21a1
#
_cell.length_a   1.000
_cell.length_b   1.000
_cell.length_c   1.000
_cell.angle_alpha   90.00
_cell.angle_beta   90.00
_cell.angle_gamma   90.00
#
_symmetry.space_group_name_H-M   'P 1'
#
loop_
_entity.id
_entity.type
_entity.pdbx_description
1 polymer ?
#
loop_
_entity_poly.entity_id
_entity_poly.type
_entity_poly.pdbx_seq_one_letter_code
_entity_poly.pdbx_strand_id
1 'polypeptide(L)'
;MKYLLKKIFFLSLAIVFVFGCKKEVLPKPSSQLRLEYPLDQYVAFNSNCPYFFEMNTEARIIEKGNCSFEIHYPKMKATVYLSYKPVINNINILLKDAQKLTYEHVIKADDILEQPFLNRKDKVYGMFYDVDGNAATNAQFYVTDSTKNFVNCSVYFYAKPNFDSIMPAVSYIKNDMKTLMESLRWK
;
A
#
# COMPACT_ATOMS: atom_id res chain seq x y z
N MET A 1 76.29 -5.80 -7.22
CA MET A 1 75.48 -4.79 -6.47
C MET A 1 74.46 -4.03 -7.34
N LYS A 2 74.80 -3.48 -8.50
CA LYS A 2 73.87 -2.76 -9.40
C LYS A 2 72.71 -3.61 -9.96
N TYR A 3 72.92 -4.90 -10.20
CA TYR A 3 71.87 -5.82 -10.68
C TYR A 3 70.82 -6.17 -9.60
N LEU A 4 71.22 -6.25 -8.36
CA LEU A 4 70.36 -6.52 -7.22
C LEU A 4 69.43 -5.32 -6.96
N LEU A 5 69.98 -4.10 -7.00
CA LEU A 5 69.15 -2.87 -6.88
C LEU A 5 68.11 -2.71 -7.97
N LYS A 6 68.45 -3.04 -9.24
CA LYS A 6 67.49 -3.01 -10.34
C LYS A 6 66.36 -4.01 -10.12
N LYS A 7 66.63 -5.22 -9.66
CA LYS A 7 65.58 -6.22 -9.37
C LYS A 7 64.64 -5.79 -8.25
N ILE A 8 65.20 -5.18 -7.18
CA ILE A 8 64.42 -4.67 -6.05
C ILE A 8 63.56 -3.50 -6.51
N PHE A 9 64.05 -2.61 -7.37
CA PHE A 9 63.27 -1.49 -7.91
C PHE A 9 62.13 -1.97 -8.79
N PHE A 10 62.32 -2.97 -9.67
CA PHE A 10 61.26 -3.54 -10.47
C PHE A 10 60.25 -4.31 -9.63
N LEU A 11 60.64 -4.99 -8.56
CA LEU A 11 59.77 -5.69 -7.65
C LEU A 11 58.90 -4.71 -6.84
N SER A 12 59.45 -3.58 -6.38
CA SER A 12 58.68 -2.54 -5.67
C SER A 12 57.70 -1.82 -6.58
N LEU A 13 58.05 -1.61 -7.85
CA LEU A 13 57.15 -1.02 -8.85
C LEU A 13 55.96 -1.95 -9.17
N ALA A 14 56.19 -3.26 -9.21
CA ALA A 14 55.14 -4.25 -9.44
C ALA A 14 54.13 -4.33 -8.29
N ILE A 15 54.55 -4.09 -7.05
CA ILE A 15 53.65 -4.11 -5.87
C ILE A 15 52.70 -2.92 -5.86
N VAL A 16 53.07 -1.76 -6.40
CA VAL A 16 52.21 -0.56 -6.46
C VAL A 16 51.02 -0.75 -7.43
N PHE A 17 51.14 -1.61 -8.44
CA PHE A 17 50.05 -1.89 -9.38
C PHE A 17 49.01 -2.84 -8.83
N VAL A 18 49.22 -3.54 -7.71
CA VAL A 18 48.26 -4.50 -7.14
C VAL A 18 47.22 -3.82 -6.22
N PHE A 19 47.49 -2.61 -5.78
CA PHE A 19 46.49 -1.80 -5.04
C PHE A 19 45.53 -1.06 -5.98
N GLY A 20 44.94 -1.78 -6.89
CA GLY A 20 43.82 -1.25 -7.70
C GLY A 20 42.63 -0.94 -6.79
N CYS A 21 42.25 0.32 -6.71
CA CYS A 21 41.06 0.75 -6.03
C CYS A 21 39.88 -0.14 -6.40
N LYS A 22 39.33 -0.91 -5.48
CA LYS A 22 37.99 -1.46 -5.60
C LYS A 22 37.05 -0.26 -5.64
N LYS A 23 36.52 0.06 -6.81
CA LYS A 23 35.39 0.99 -6.89
C LYS A 23 34.27 0.36 -6.06
N GLU A 24 33.93 0.99 -4.95
CA GLU A 24 32.71 0.68 -4.25
C GLU A 24 31.57 0.84 -5.26
N VAL A 25 30.91 -0.26 -5.59
CA VAL A 25 29.71 -0.24 -6.41
C VAL A 25 28.59 0.29 -5.51
N LEU A 26 28.36 1.59 -5.57
CA LEU A 26 27.19 2.19 -4.93
C LEU A 26 25.94 1.50 -5.51
N PRO A 27 25.05 0.93 -4.67
CA PRO A 27 23.78 0.37 -5.15
C PRO A 27 23.06 1.45 -5.94
N LYS A 28 22.61 1.12 -7.15
CA LYS A 28 21.75 2.03 -7.91
C LYS A 28 20.45 2.22 -7.13
N PRO A 29 19.94 3.45 -7.00
CA PRO A 29 18.62 3.67 -6.43
C PRO A 29 17.59 2.84 -7.17
N SER A 30 16.64 2.23 -6.43
CA SER A 30 15.51 1.53 -7.03
C SER A 30 14.74 2.48 -7.94
N SER A 31 14.44 2.06 -9.19
CA SER A 31 13.67 2.89 -10.11
C SER A 31 12.22 2.90 -9.65
N GLN A 32 11.67 4.09 -9.41
CA GLN A 32 10.25 4.28 -9.12
C GLN A 32 9.46 4.52 -10.42
N LEU A 33 8.20 4.12 -10.44
CA LEU A 33 7.28 4.47 -11.51
C LEU A 33 7.06 5.98 -11.50
N ARG A 34 7.48 6.65 -12.58
CA ARG A 34 7.25 8.08 -12.76
C ARG A 34 5.87 8.26 -13.36
N LEU A 35 4.86 8.30 -12.49
CA LEU A 35 3.48 8.63 -12.85
C LEU A 35 3.20 10.09 -12.49
N GLU A 36 2.29 10.70 -13.22
CA GLU A 36 1.70 11.96 -12.82
C GLU A 36 0.62 11.67 -11.77
N TYR A 37 0.78 12.25 -10.60
CA TYR A 37 -0.19 12.17 -9.51
C TYR A 37 -0.95 13.50 -9.47
N PRO A 38 -2.21 13.54 -9.97
CA PRO A 38 -3.02 14.76 -9.93
C PRO A 38 -3.26 15.18 -8.48
N LEU A 39 -3.54 16.46 -8.29
CA LEU A 39 -4.00 16.95 -6.99
C LEU A 39 -5.30 16.23 -6.61
N ASP A 40 -5.38 15.82 -5.36
CA ASP A 40 -6.53 15.11 -4.83
C ASP A 40 -7.79 15.96 -4.92
N GLN A 41 -8.78 15.46 -5.65
CA GLN A 41 -10.11 16.04 -5.75
C GLN A 41 -11.13 14.96 -5.44
N TYR A 42 -12.01 15.22 -4.48
CA TYR A 42 -12.99 14.24 -4.02
C TYR A 42 -14.40 14.67 -4.35
N VAL A 43 -15.23 13.70 -4.67
CA VAL A 43 -16.66 13.86 -4.92
C VAL A 43 -17.45 12.85 -4.09
N ALA A 44 -18.60 13.27 -3.59
CA ALA A 44 -19.48 12.39 -2.86
C ALA A 44 -20.04 11.30 -3.78
N PHE A 45 -19.80 10.04 -3.43
CA PHE A 45 -20.42 8.89 -4.06
C PHE A 45 -21.61 8.40 -3.23
N ASN A 46 -22.80 8.51 -3.78
CA ASN A 46 -24.05 8.13 -3.14
C ASN A 46 -24.82 7.16 -4.03
N SER A 47 -25.04 5.95 -3.55
CA SER A 47 -25.80 4.89 -4.21
C SER A 47 -27.01 4.48 -3.37
N ASN A 48 -27.78 3.48 -3.79
CA ASN A 48 -28.89 2.92 -2.99
C ASN A 48 -28.41 2.01 -1.84
N CYS A 49 -27.11 2.06 -1.52
CA CYS A 49 -26.51 1.28 -0.44
C CYS A 49 -26.69 1.96 0.93
N PRO A 50 -26.56 1.21 2.05
CA PRO A 50 -26.77 1.75 3.40
C PRO A 50 -25.65 2.69 3.86
N TYR A 51 -24.79 3.14 2.97
CA TYR A 51 -23.69 4.05 3.24
C TYR A 51 -23.35 4.90 2.02
N PHE A 52 -22.62 5.99 2.25
CA PHE A 52 -22.01 6.84 1.23
C PHE A 52 -20.62 7.26 1.69
N PHE A 53 -19.80 7.74 0.77
CA PHE A 53 -18.43 8.16 1.03
C PHE A 53 -17.95 9.14 -0.06
N GLU A 54 -16.80 9.75 0.13
CA GLU A 54 -16.12 10.53 -0.89
C GLU A 54 -15.06 9.69 -1.60
N MET A 55 -14.97 9.84 -2.92
CA MET A 55 -13.99 9.17 -3.76
C MET A 55 -13.24 10.16 -4.64
N ASN A 56 -12.00 9.82 -4.98
CA ASN A 56 -11.18 10.60 -5.87
C ASN A 56 -11.76 10.63 -7.30
N THR A 57 -11.76 11.79 -7.94
CA THR A 57 -12.29 12.00 -9.31
C THR A 57 -11.47 11.25 -10.38
N GLU A 58 -10.21 10.92 -10.12
CA GLU A 58 -9.37 10.12 -11.02
C GLU A 58 -9.74 8.62 -11.03
N ALA A 59 -10.51 8.18 -10.05
CA ALA A 59 -10.95 6.81 -9.93
C ALA A 59 -12.27 6.56 -10.68
N ARG A 60 -12.47 5.31 -11.11
CA ARG A 60 -13.71 4.82 -11.73
C ARG A 60 -14.31 3.75 -10.84
N ILE A 61 -15.57 3.94 -10.46
CA ILE A 61 -16.30 2.99 -9.63
C ILE A 61 -17.16 2.04 -10.46
N ILE A 62 -17.14 0.76 -10.08
CA ILE A 62 -17.95 -0.31 -10.68
C ILE A 62 -18.68 -1.03 -9.56
N GLU A 63 -20.00 -1.09 -9.64
CA GLU A 63 -20.82 -1.84 -8.69
C GLU A 63 -20.75 -3.34 -8.98
N LYS A 64 -20.55 -4.15 -7.92
CA LYS A 64 -20.40 -5.62 -7.99
C LYS A 64 -21.58 -6.37 -7.37
N GLY A 65 -22.62 -5.66 -6.99
CA GLY A 65 -23.77 -6.20 -6.27
C GLY A 65 -23.57 -6.24 -4.75
N ASN A 66 -24.65 -6.43 -4.01
CA ASN A 66 -24.66 -6.47 -2.53
C ASN A 66 -23.95 -5.27 -1.89
N CYS A 67 -24.10 -4.09 -2.47
CA CYS A 67 -23.43 -2.87 -2.02
C CYS A 67 -21.90 -2.99 -1.91
N SER A 68 -21.28 -3.80 -2.76
CA SER A 68 -19.83 -3.91 -2.90
C SER A 68 -19.37 -3.23 -4.19
N PHE A 69 -18.19 -2.62 -4.18
CA PHE A 69 -17.69 -1.82 -5.29
C PHE A 69 -16.22 -2.14 -5.58
N GLU A 70 -15.85 -1.98 -6.84
CA GLU A 70 -14.46 -1.86 -7.26
C GLU A 70 -14.19 -0.41 -7.67
N ILE A 71 -13.16 0.19 -7.09
CA ILE A 71 -12.72 1.55 -7.39
C ILE A 71 -11.39 1.42 -8.14
N HIS A 72 -11.44 1.65 -9.44
CA HIS A 72 -10.31 1.43 -10.35
C HIS A 72 -9.49 2.71 -10.52
N TYR A 73 -8.18 2.56 -10.45
CA TYR A 73 -7.17 3.59 -10.77
C TYR A 73 -6.38 3.16 -12.02
N PRO A 74 -6.91 3.39 -13.24
CA PRO A 74 -6.32 2.82 -14.46
C PRO A 74 -4.89 3.26 -14.71
N LYS A 75 -4.57 4.54 -14.44
CA LYS A 75 -3.23 5.11 -14.61
C LYS A 75 -2.19 4.45 -13.68
N MET A 76 -2.62 3.98 -12.50
CA MET A 76 -1.76 3.38 -11.48
C MET A 76 -1.83 1.84 -11.51
N LYS A 77 -2.64 1.26 -12.40
CA LYS A 77 -2.89 -0.19 -12.50
C LYS A 77 -3.26 -0.79 -11.14
N ALA A 78 -4.16 -0.15 -10.43
CA ALA A 78 -4.61 -0.57 -9.11
C ALA A 78 -6.12 -0.59 -9.04
N THR A 79 -6.65 -1.43 -8.14
CA THR A 79 -8.06 -1.48 -7.79
C THR A 79 -8.22 -1.56 -6.29
N VAL A 80 -9.08 -0.72 -5.76
CA VAL A 80 -9.55 -0.78 -4.38
C VAL A 80 -10.86 -1.56 -4.38
N TYR A 81 -10.87 -2.68 -3.65
CA TYR A 81 -12.04 -3.54 -3.47
C TYR A 81 -12.74 -3.17 -2.17
N LEU A 82 -13.98 -2.76 -2.28
CA LEU A 82 -14.83 -2.39 -1.15
C LEU A 82 -15.96 -3.41 -1.05
N SER A 83 -15.98 -4.17 0.04
CA SER A 83 -16.96 -5.22 0.31
C SER A 83 -17.84 -4.86 1.48
N TYR A 84 -19.16 -4.83 1.26
CA TYR A 84 -20.17 -4.63 2.31
C TYR A 84 -20.71 -5.97 2.81
N LYS A 85 -20.85 -6.08 4.13
CA LYS A 85 -21.52 -7.22 4.78
C LYS A 85 -22.49 -6.72 5.85
N PRO A 86 -23.73 -7.17 5.88
CA PRO A 86 -24.63 -6.88 7.00
C PRO A 86 -24.14 -7.61 8.26
N VAL A 87 -24.24 -6.95 9.40
CA VAL A 87 -23.98 -7.56 10.70
C VAL A 87 -25.24 -8.25 11.20
N ILE A 88 -25.18 -9.56 11.35
CA ILE A 88 -26.29 -10.40 11.83
C ILE A 88 -25.74 -11.26 12.98
N ASN A 89 -25.55 -10.66 14.15
CA ASN A 89 -24.93 -11.30 15.33
C ASN A 89 -23.56 -11.93 15.09
N ASN A 90 -22.86 -11.52 14.03
CA ASN A 90 -21.61 -12.12 13.54
C ASN A 90 -20.43 -11.13 13.54
N ILE A 91 -20.52 -10.00 14.23
CA ILE A 91 -19.49 -8.96 14.20
C ILE A 91 -18.10 -9.49 14.54
N ASN A 92 -17.98 -10.38 15.55
CA ASN A 92 -16.69 -10.95 15.94
C ASN A 92 -16.07 -11.82 14.84
N ILE A 93 -16.90 -12.48 14.04
CA ILE A 93 -16.44 -13.27 12.88
C ILE A 93 -15.93 -12.32 11.79
N LEU A 94 -16.68 -11.24 11.47
CA LEU A 94 -16.30 -10.27 10.47
C LEU A 94 -15.00 -9.54 10.82
N LEU A 95 -14.83 -9.17 12.09
CA LEU A 95 -13.59 -8.57 12.60
C LEU A 95 -12.40 -9.54 12.48
N LYS A 96 -12.61 -10.80 12.89
CA LYS A 96 -11.57 -11.83 12.78
C LYS A 96 -11.17 -12.11 11.33
N ASP A 97 -12.14 -12.14 10.41
CA ASP A 97 -11.88 -12.34 8.99
C ASP A 97 -11.10 -11.16 8.39
N ALA A 98 -11.45 -9.91 8.76
CA ALA A 98 -10.71 -8.72 8.31
C ALA A 98 -9.27 -8.72 8.83
N GLN A 99 -9.05 -9.03 10.10
CA GLN A 99 -7.71 -9.17 10.67
C GLN A 99 -6.93 -10.29 9.99
N LYS A 100 -7.53 -11.47 9.84
CA LYS A 100 -6.89 -12.62 9.19
C LYS A 100 -6.41 -12.26 7.79
N LEU A 101 -7.24 -11.56 6.99
CA LEU A 101 -6.88 -11.12 5.65
C LEU A 101 -5.63 -10.22 5.66
N THR A 102 -5.50 -9.33 6.64
CA THR A 102 -4.32 -8.48 6.81
C THR A 102 -3.08 -9.31 7.15
N TYR A 103 -3.18 -10.20 8.14
CA TYR A 103 -2.03 -10.95 8.66
C TYR A 103 -1.59 -12.13 7.77
N GLU A 104 -2.41 -12.59 6.83
CA GLU A 104 -1.98 -13.55 5.80
C GLU A 104 -0.86 -12.98 4.90
N HIS A 105 -0.70 -11.66 4.86
CA HIS A 105 0.35 -10.98 4.10
C HIS A 105 1.66 -10.77 4.87
N VAL A 106 1.69 -11.03 6.18
CA VAL A 106 2.87 -10.84 7.07
C VAL A 106 4.13 -11.52 6.54
N ILE A 107 4.02 -12.66 5.86
CA ILE A 107 5.18 -13.40 5.33
C ILE A 107 5.99 -12.58 4.33
N LYS A 108 5.38 -11.57 3.68
CA LYS A 108 6.01 -10.71 2.66
C LYS A 108 5.96 -9.22 3.00
N ALA A 109 5.37 -8.87 4.13
CA ALA A 109 5.38 -7.52 4.66
C ALA A 109 6.66 -7.29 5.46
N ASP A 110 7.22 -6.10 5.32
CA ASP A 110 8.34 -5.65 6.15
C ASP A 110 7.82 -5.08 7.49
N ASP A 111 6.66 -4.41 7.45
CA ASP A 111 5.97 -3.86 8.62
C ASP A 111 4.46 -3.75 8.37
N ILE A 112 3.66 -3.76 9.46
CA ILE A 112 2.22 -3.50 9.45
C ILE A 112 1.89 -2.52 10.55
N LEU A 113 1.53 -1.29 10.18
CA LEU A 113 1.10 -0.25 11.10
C LEU A 113 -0.43 -0.25 11.22
N GLU A 114 -0.93 -0.47 12.43
CA GLU A 114 -2.35 -0.41 12.77
C GLU A 114 -2.74 0.99 13.23
N GLN A 115 -3.74 1.59 12.60
CA GLN A 115 -4.25 2.93 12.91
C GLN A 115 -5.74 2.84 13.24
N PRO A 116 -6.15 2.90 14.53
CA PRO A 116 -7.55 2.88 14.90
C PRO A 116 -8.27 4.14 14.43
N PHE A 117 -9.49 3.97 13.92
CA PHE A 117 -10.38 5.04 13.49
C PHE A 117 -11.66 5.07 14.30
N LEU A 118 -11.98 6.21 14.88
CA LEU A 118 -13.13 6.40 15.78
C LEU A 118 -13.88 7.68 15.45
N ASN A 119 -14.99 7.58 14.72
CA ASN A 119 -15.95 8.67 14.55
C ASN A 119 -17.22 8.38 15.34
N ARG A 120 -17.26 8.85 16.59
CA ARG A 120 -18.39 8.63 17.51
C ARG A 120 -19.67 9.31 17.04
N LYS A 121 -19.56 10.47 16.39
CA LYS A 121 -20.71 11.25 15.92
C LYS A 121 -21.52 10.46 14.88
N ASP A 122 -20.83 9.85 13.93
CA ASP A 122 -21.45 9.14 12.82
C ASP A 122 -21.45 7.62 13.03
N LYS A 123 -21.01 7.16 14.23
CA LYS A 123 -20.92 5.74 14.61
C LYS A 123 -20.12 4.92 13.62
N VAL A 124 -18.99 5.45 13.14
CA VAL A 124 -18.07 4.75 12.26
C VAL A 124 -16.82 4.39 13.05
N TYR A 125 -16.60 3.11 13.26
CA TYR A 125 -15.49 2.55 14.03
C TYR A 125 -14.70 1.58 13.17
N GLY A 126 -13.39 1.64 13.19
CA GLY A 126 -12.59 0.77 12.33
C GLY A 126 -11.12 0.76 12.64
N MET A 127 -10.39 0.10 11.75
CA MET A 127 -8.94 0.01 11.78
C MET A 127 -8.42 0.18 10.35
N PHE A 128 -7.42 1.03 10.18
CA PHE A 128 -6.64 1.12 8.96
C PHE A 128 -5.33 0.36 9.17
N TYR A 129 -4.99 -0.51 8.23
CA TYR A 129 -3.75 -1.27 8.18
C TYR A 129 -2.89 -0.73 7.05
N ASP A 130 -1.73 -0.20 7.40
CA ASP A 130 -0.71 0.25 6.47
C ASP A 130 0.36 -0.84 6.38
N VAL A 131 0.48 -1.46 5.22
CA VAL A 131 1.35 -2.63 5.01
C VAL A 131 2.50 -2.24 4.10
N ASP A 132 3.71 -2.23 4.63
CA ASP A 132 4.92 -1.98 3.89
C ASP A 132 5.56 -3.29 3.40
N GLY A 133 6.34 -3.20 2.31
CA GLY A 133 7.01 -4.34 1.71
C GLY A 133 6.29 -4.96 0.52
N ASN A 134 6.79 -6.11 0.07
CA ASN A 134 6.30 -6.81 -1.14
C ASN A 134 5.03 -7.64 -0.90
N ALA A 135 4.12 -7.12 -0.07
CA ALA A 135 2.84 -7.74 0.21
C ALA A 135 1.88 -7.65 -1.00
N ALA A 136 0.89 -8.53 -1.07
CA ALA A 136 -0.11 -8.50 -2.13
C ALA A 136 -1.08 -7.32 -2.00
N THR A 137 -1.33 -6.84 -0.77
CA THR A 137 -2.04 -5.60 -0.47
C THR A 137 -1.16 -4.70 0.39
N ASN A 138 -1.08 -3.42 0.05
CA ASN A 138 -0.29 -2.44 0.79
C ASN A 138 -1.14 -1.54 1.69
N ALA A 139 -2.46 -1.59 1.56
CA ALA A 139 -3.38 -0.93 2.47
C ALA A 139 -4.70 -1.68 2.55
N GLN A 140 -5.24 -1.73 3.75
CA GLN A 140 -6.54 -2.31 4.05
C GLN A 140 -7.18 -1.54 5.18
N PHE A 141 -8.50 -1.46 5.20
CA PHE A 141 -9.25 -1.03 6.39
C PHE A 141 -10.56 -1.77 6.50
N TYR A 142 -11.12 -1.77 7.68
CA TYR A 142 -12.55 -2.04 7.87
C TYR A 142 -13.19 -0.92 8.68
N VAL A 143 -14.50 -0.73 8.48
CA VAL A 143 -15.35 0.13 9.31
C VAL A 143 -16.68 -0.54 9.58
N THR A 144 -17.26 -0.25 10.75
CA THR A 144 -18.53 -0.81 11.19
C THR A 144 -19.25 0.16 12.14
N ASP A 145 -20.57 0.06 12.22
CA ASP A 145 -21.37 0.65 13.29
C ASP A 145 -21.53 -0.30 14.48
N SER A 146 -20.86 -1.47 14.43
CA SER A 146 -20.92 -2.56 15.41
C SER A 146 -22.26 -3.29 15.51
N THR A 147 -23.28 -2.85 14.80
CA THR A 147 -24.65 -3.37 14.97
C THR A 147 -25.31 -3.88 13.71
N LYS A 148 -25.16 -3.20 12.57
CA LYS A 148 -25.85 -3.49 11.31
C LYS A 148 -24.92 -3.56 10.11
N ASN A 149 -23.87 -2.74 10.09
CA ASN A 149 -23.09 -2.46 8.90
C ASN A 149 -21.64 -2.80 9.11
N PHE A 150 -21.03 -3.44 8.12
CA PHE A 150 -19.60 -3.74 8.06
C PHE A 150 -19.10 -3.53 6.63
N VAL A 151 -18.06 -2.73 6.47
CA VAL A 151 -17.36 -2.53 5.20
C VAL A 151 -15.90 -2.91 5.40
N ASN A 152 -15.38 -3.73 4.48
CA ASN A 152 -13.95 -4.03 4.37
C ASN A 152 -13.42 -3.50 3.04
N CYS A 153 -12.22 -2.95 3.05
CA CYS A 153 -11.62 -2.31 1.90
C CYS A 153 -10.15 -2.69 1.79
N SER A 154 -9.69 -3.07 0.60
CA SER A 154 -8.29 -3.43 0.34
C SER A 154 -7.85 -3.03 -1.05
N VAL A 155 -6.58 -2.64 -1.24
CA VAL A 155 -6.01 -2.28 -2.53
C VAL A 155 -5.13 -3.39 -3.09
N TYR A 156 -5.25 -3.61 -4.41
CA TYR A 156 -4.36 -4.51 -5.16
C TYR A 156 -3.80 -3.82 -6.39
N PHE A 157 -2.51 -4.04 -6.64
CA PHE A 157 -1.82 -3.55 -7.83
C PHE A 157 -1.66 -4.67 -8.83
N TYR A 158 -1.98 -4.39 -10.11
CA TYR A 158 -1.77 -5.33 -11.23
C TYR A 158 -0.32 -5.27 -11.72
N ALA A 159 0.63 -5.38 -10.81
CA ALA A 159 2.06 -5.43 -11.08
C ALA A 159 2.68 -6.56 -10.27
N LYS A 160 3.81 -7.10 -10.74
CA LYS A 160 4.60 -7.99 -9.88
C LYS A 160 4.99 -7.19 -8.63
N PRO A 161 4.87 -7.79 -7.43
CA PRO A 161 5.29 -7.12 -6.21
C PRO A 161 6.72 -6.61 -6.35
N ASN A 162 6.86 -5.30 -6.42
CA ASN A 162 8.09 -4.56 -6.36
C ASN A 162 7.73 -3.25 -5.66
N PHE A 163 7.66 -3.32 -4.35
CA PHE A 163 7.19 -2.23 -3.49
C PHE A 163 7.93 -0.92 -3.78
N ASP A 164 9.24 -0.96 -3.91
CA ASP A 164 10.05 0.24 -4.17
C ASP A 164 9.60 0.99 -5.43
N SER A 165 9.25 0.27 -6.50
CA SER A 165 8.85 0.90 -7.76
C SER A 165 7.40 1.42 -7.73
N ILE A 166 6.50 0.79 -6.98
CA ILE A 166 5.08 1.21 -6.88
C ILE A 166 4.81 2.13 -5.69
N MET A 167 5.78 2.35 -4.80
CA MET A 167 5.61 3.11 -3.55
C MET A 167 4.92 4.48 -3.73
N PRO A 168 5.22 5.30 -4.75
CA PRO A 168 4.50 6.57 -4.94
C PRO A 168 3.00 6.37 -5.23
N ALA A 169 2.64 5.34 -6.03
CA ALA A 169 1.24 5.00 -6.30
C ALA A 169 0.55 4.42 -5.06
N VAL A 170 1.27 3.60 -4.27
CA VAL A 170 0.80 3.09 -2.99
C VAL A 170 0.46 4.25 -2.05
N SER A 171 1.37 5.23 -1.89
CA SER A 171 1.16 6.39 -1.02
C SER A 171 -0.04 7.23 -1.47
N TYR A 172 -0.21 7.45 -2.77
CA TYR A 172 -1.34 8.18 -3.32
C TYR A 172 -2.67 7.48 -2.99
N ILE A 173 -2.79 6.19 -3.30
CA ILE A 173 -4.03 5.43 -3.06
C ILE A 173 -4.29 5.21 -1.57
N LYS A 174 -3.25 5.09 -0.73
CA LYS A 174 -3.41 5.06 0.75
C LYS A 174 -4.12 6.32 1.26
N ASN A 175 -3.77 7.50 0.75
CA ASN A 175 -4.42 8.76 1.12
C ASN A 175 -5.90 8.77 0.67
N ASP A 176 -6.19 8.31 -0.54
CA ASP A 176 -7.56 8.16 -1.03
C ASP A 176 -8.38 7.19 -0.18
N MET A 177 -7.80 6.06 0.20
CA MET A 177 -8.46 5.09 1.09
C MET A 177 -8.71 5.65 2.49
N LYS A 178 -7.80 6.49 3.02
CA LYS A 178 -8.03 7.20 4.30
C LYS A 178 -9.18 8.19 4.17
N THR A 179 -9.21 9.00 3.10
CA THR A 179 -10.33 9.93 2.83
C THR A 179 -11.65 9.18 2.68
N LEU A 180 -11.66 8.05 1.96
CA LEU A 180 -12.85 7.20 1.83
C LEU A 180 -13.33 6.71 3.21
N MET A 181 -12.44 6.20 4.06
CA MET A 181 -12.75 5.73 5.41
C MET A 181 -13.28 6.88 6.30
N GLU A 182 -12.63 8.04 6.27
CA GLU A 182 -12.96 9.19 7.10
C GLU A 182 -14.27 9.87 6.68
N SER A 183 -14.59 9.83 5.38
CA SER A 183 -15.81 10.40 4.82
C SER A 183 -17.01 9.46 4.85
N LEU A 184 -16.79 8.16 5.12
CA LEU A 184 -17.87 7.17 5.13
C LEU A 184 -18.92 7.48 6.20
N ARG A 185 -20.21 7.41 5.79
CA ARG A 185 -21.36 7.62 6.65
C ARG A 185 -22.41 6.55 6.37
N TRP A 186 -23.04 6.07 7.44
CA TRP A 186 -24.22 5.19 7.35
C TRP A 186 -25.49 6.01 7.09
N LYS A 187 -26.43 5.37 6.39
CA LYS A 187 -27.79 5.92 6.15
C LYS A 187 -28.78 5.40 7.15
#